data_5082a6a3cf8d9c790dec7dbe1d66515e
#
_entry.id   5082a6a3cf8d9c790dec7dbe1d66515e
#
_cell.length_a   1.000
_cell.length_b   1.000
_cell.length_c   1.000
_cell.angle_alpha   90.00
_cell.angle_beta   90.00
_cell.angle_gamma   90.00
#
_symmetry.space_group_name_H-M   'P 1'
#
loop_
_entity.id
_entity.type
_entity.pdbx_description
1 polymer ?
#
loop_
_entity_poly.entity_id
_entity_poly.type
_entity_poly.pdbx_seq_one_letter_code
_entity_poly.pdbx_strand_id
1 'polypeptide(L)' 'MGEHYTYLVQCADGSYYCGYSTDPVARTATHNSGRGAKYTRARRPVPLVYTE' A
#
# COMPACT_ATOMS: atom_id res chain seq x y z
N MET A 1 2.71 -19.11 10.67
CA MET A 1 3.34 -18.77 9.43
C MET A 1 2.38 -18.03 8.51
N GLY A 2 2.70 -16.83 8.15
CA GLY A 2 1.81 -16.03 7.35
C GLY A 2 2.00 -16.26 5.87
N GLU A 3 0.94 -16.09 5.12
CA GLU A 3 1.03 -16.05 3.67
C GLU A 3 1.30 -14.64 3.24
N HIS A 4 1.99 -14.51 2.12
CA HIS A 4 2.27 -13.20 1.55
C HIS A 4 1.28 -12.90 0.44
N TYR A 5 0.86 -11.67 0.39
CA TYR A 5 -0.09 -11.20 -0.63
C TYR A 5 0.56 -10.08 -1.41
N THR A 6 0.36 -10.11 -2.72
CA THR A 6 0.64 -8.95 -3.54
C THR A 6 -0.52 -7.99 -3.37
N TYR A 7 -0.25 -6.72 -3.17
CA TYR A 7 -1.31 -5.73 -3.01
C TYR A 7 -1.04 -4.54 -3.90
N LEU A 8 -2.13 -3.84 -4.21
CA LEU A 8 -2.07 -2.66 -5.05
C LEU A 8 -2.81 -1.54 -4.35
N VAL A 9 -2.18 -0.39 -4.23
CA VAL A 9 -2.83 0.81 -3.73
C VAL A 9 -2.87 1.84 -4.85
N GLN A 10 -3.90 2.65 -4.86
CA GLN A 10 -4.01 3.75 -5.81
C GLN A 10 -3.61 5.03 -5.11
N CYS A 11 -2.65 5.74 -5.66
CA CYS A 11 -2.15 6.96 -5.07
C CYS A 11 -3.06 8.14 -5.42
N ALA A 12 -2.93 9.22 -4.65
CA ALA A 12 -3.77 10.39 -4.83
C ALA A 12 -3.60 11.02 -6.21
N ASP A 13 -2.45 10.83 -6.84
CA ASP A 13 -2.19 11.38 -8.17
C ASP A 13 -2.69 10.46 -9.29
N GLY A 14 -3.40 9.38 -8.94
CA GLY A 14 -3.93 8.43 -9.92
C GLY A 14 -3.00 7.29 -10.28
N SER A 15 -1.76 7.32 -9.83
CA SER A 15 -0.82 6.23 -10.09
C SER A 15 -1.06 5.08 -9.11
N TYR A 16 -0.38 3.95 -9.36
CA TYR A 16 -0.52 2.77 -8.52
C TYR A 16 0.83 2.40 -7.92
N TYR A 17 0.77 1.80 -6.74
CA TYR A 17 1.95 1.25 -6.10
C TYR A 17 1.65 -0.20 -5.75
N CYS A 18 2.56 -1.10 -6.13
CA CYS A 18 2.44 -2.52 -5.91
C CYS A 18 3.41 -2.94 -4.82
N GLY A 19 2.96 -3.73 -3.87
CA GLY A 19 3.79 -4.18 -2.78
C GLY A 19 3.47 -5.62 -2.40
N TYR A 20 4.09 -6.08 -1.34
CA TYR A 20 4.05 -7.47 -0.91
C TYR A 20 4.04 -7.49 0.60
N SER A 21 3.07 -8.18 1.20
CA SER A 21 2.92 -8.13 2.66
C SER A 21 2.10 -9.31 3.14
N THR A 22 2.33 -9.72 4.38
CA THR A 22 1.48 -10.69 5.05
C THR A 22 0.17 -10.07 5.51
N ASP A 23 0.10 -8.75 5.59
CA ASP A 23 -1.10 -8.05 6.03
C ASP A 23 -1.24 -6.77 5.21
N PRO A 24 -1.85 -6.85 4.01
CA PRO A 24 -1.97 -5.67 3.15
C PRO A 24 -2.75 -4.53 3.78
N VAL A 25 -3.75 -4.83 4.62
CA VAL A 25 -4.55 -3.79 5.27
C VAL A 25 -3.67 -2.98 6.22
N ALA A 26 -2.90 -3.68 7.07
CA ALA A 26 -2.00 -3.00 7.99
C ALA A 26 -0.91 -2.25 7.25
N ARG A 27 -0.40 -2.82 6.17
CA ARG A 27 0.63 -2.16 5.37
C ARG A 27 0.09 -0.90 4.71
N THR A 28 -1.16 -0.93 4.25
CA THR A 28 -1.80 0.25 3.68
C THR A 28 -1.92 1.36 4.73
N ALA A 29 -2.28 1.00 5.95
CA ALA A 29 -2.33 1.97 7.05
C ALA A 29 -0.94 2.58 7.29
N THR A 30 0.11 1.76 7.21
CA THR A 30 1.49 2.26 7.34
C THR A 30 1.82 3.26 6.23
N HIS A 31 1.44 2.95 5.00
CA HIS A 31 1.65 3.88 3.88
C HIS A 31 0.94 5.21 4.12
N ASN A 32 -0.30 5.15 4.60
CA ASN A 32 -1.08 6.38 4.81
C ASN A 32 -0.61 7.17 6.02
N SER A 33 0.14 6.56 6.93
CA SER A 33 0.73 7.26 8.07
C SER A 33 1.99 8.03 7.71
N GLY A 34 2.49 7.85 6.49
CA GLY A 34 3.73 8.47 6.04
C GLY A 34 4.97 7.67 6.36
N ARG A 35 4.80 6.45 6.86
CA ARG A 35 5.92 5.59 7.25
C ARG A 35 6.20 4.49 6.23
N GLY A 36 5.43 4.45 5.16
CA GLY A 36 5.61 3.45 4.14
C GLY A 36 6.69 3.83 3.15
N ALA A 37 6.55 3.35 1.91
CA ALA A 37 7.52 3.63 0.87
C ALA A 37 7.58 5.12 0.57
N LYS A 38 8.75 5.56 0.14
CA LYS A 38 8.95 6.96 -0.23
C LYS A 38 7.99 7.36 -1.34
N TYR A 39 7.74 6.44 -2.28
CA TYR A 39 6.83 6.69 -3.38
C TYR A 39 5.42 7.06 -2.91
N THR A 40 4.89 6.28 -1.94
CA THR A 40 3.53 6.49 -1.45
C THR A 40 3.45 7.66 -0.49
N ARG A 41 4.55 7.98 0.20
CA ARG A 41 4.53 9.02 1.22
C ARG A 41 4.13 10.38 0.66
N ALA A 42 4.58 10.70 -0.53
CA ALA A 42 4.27 11.98 -1.16
C ALA A 42 2.95 11.94 -1.95
N ARG A 43 2.31 10.76 -2.03
CA ARG A 43 1.13 10.56 -2.87
C ARG A 43 -0.07 10.10 -2.07
N ARG A 44 -0.08 10.34 -0.78
CA ARG A 44 -1.19 9.97 0.09
C ARG A 44 -2.41 10.83 -0.19
N PRO A 45 -3.60 10.33 0.00
CA PRO A 45 -3.93 9.02 0.53
C PRO A 45 -3.79 7.93 -0.53
N VAL A 46 -3.52 6.70 -0.06
CA VAL A 46 -3.30 5.56 -0.94
C VAL A 46 -4.20 4.39 -0.50
N PRO A 47 -5.46 4.38 -0.90
CA PRO A 47 -6.35 3.29 -0.53
C PRO A 47 -5.93 1.98 -1.18
N LEU A 48 -6.19 0.88 -0.46
CA LEU A 48 -5.95 -0.46 -0.98
C LEU A 48 -7.06 -0.78 -1.98
N VAL A 49 -6.68 -1.17 -3.20
CA VAL A 49 -7.66 -1.44 -4.25
C VAL A 49 -7.65 -2.88 -4.73
N TYR A 50 -6.61 -3.66 -4.40
CA TYR A 50 -6.52 -5.03 -4.89
C TYR A 50 -5.53 -5.83 -4.05
N THR A 51 -5.86 -7.09 -3.79
CA THR A 51 -4.93 -8.06 -3.17
C THR A 51 -5.02 -9.38 -3.92
N GLU A 52 -3.90 -10.08 -3.95
CA GLU A 52 -3.86 -11.40 -4.56
C GLU A 52 -2.96 -12.34 -3.76
#